data_182e82790e088ab8f455a5e400539dc8
#
_entry.id   182e82790e088ab8f455a5e400539dc8
#
_cell.length_a   1.000
_cell.length_b   1.000
_cell.length_c   1.000
_cell.angle_alpha   90.00
_cell.angle_beta   90.00
_cell.angle_gamma   90.00
#
_symmetry.space_group_name_H-M   'P 1'
#
loop_
_entity.id
_entity.type
_entity.pdbx_description
1 polymer ?
#
loop_
_entity_poly.entity_id
_entity_poly.type
_entity_poly.pdbx_seq_one_letter_code
_entity_poly.pdbx_strand_id
1 'polypeptide(L)'
;MPTALITGASAGLGAEFARQLAAKGADLVLVARGTDALNVLAGELRTQHGVAVEVLAADLGQESDVTRVAERIADAGHPIDLLVNNAGFGLPLQFADNDIEDEVRHLRVHVEASMRLMHAGIRAMRGRGGRIINVASVAGFISRSTYSACKSWLIGFSRWANAEYSRDGVSVTAVCPGFTHTSFHARMGLSPGHEGVPGPMWLDAADVVREGLRDAARGKSVSIPSLRYKVIVALSRVLPSSLTAGVARRGRV
;
A
#
# COMPACT_ATOMS: atom_id res chain seq x y z
N MET A 1 -18.04 4.75 -15.13
CA MET A 1 -16.89 3.84 -14.98
C MET A 1 -16.52 3.78 -13.51
N PRO A 2 -15.89 2.71 -13.00
CA PRO A 2 -15.47 2.71 -11.60
C PRO A 2 -14.36 3.73 -11.38
N THR A 3 -14.37 4.39 -10.22
CA THR A 3 -13.33 5.37 -9.84
C THR A 3 -12.43 4.78 -8.75
N ALA A 4 -11.12 4.88 -8.95
CA ALA A 4 -10.13 4.44 -7.97
C ALA A 4 -9.33 5.61 -7.40
N LEU A 5 -9.24 5.70 -6.06
CA LEU A 5 -8.36 6.64 -5.38
C LEU A 5 -7.09 5.91 -4.92
N ILE A 6 -5.92 6.45 -5.28
CA ILE A 6 -4.62 5.82 -5.02
C ILE A 6 -3.72 6.79 -4.28
N THR A 7 -3.29 6.42 -3.06
CA THR A 7 -2.32 7.21 -2.30
C THR A 7 -0.89 6.79 -2.63
N GLY A 8 0.05 7.76 -2.61
CA GLY A 8 1.44 7.52 -3.01
C GLY A 8 1.57 7.19 -4.50
N ALA A 9 0.71 7.77 -5.33
CA ALA A 9 0.59 7.46 -6.76
C ALA A 9 1.74 7.98 -7.62
N SER A 10 2.63 8.82 -7.10
CA SER A 10 3.69 9.47 -7.88
C SER A 10 4.82 8.53 -8.35
N ALA A 11 4.94 7.33 -7.78
CA ALA A 11 6.02 6.40 -8.13
C ALA A 11 5.74 4.95 -7.66
N GLY A 12 6.57 4.01 -8.10
CA GLY A 12 6.59 2.62 -7.63
C GLY A 12 5.26 1.91 -7.79
N LEU A 13 4.83 1.18 -6.77
CA LEU A 13 3.58 0.42 -6.81
C LEU A 13 2.35 1.30 -7.01
N GLY A 14 2.32 2.52 -6.42
CA GLY A 14 1.19 3.44 -6.57
C GLY A 14 0.98 3.88 -8.03
N ALA A 15 2.05 4.24 -8.73
CA ALA A 15 2.00 4.58 -10.14
C ALA A 15 1.61 3.36 -10.99
N GLU A 16 2.09 2.17 -10.62
CA GLU A 16 1.75 0.94 -11.32
C GLU A 16 0.27 0.54 -11.12
N PHE A 17 -0.28 0.71 -9.89
CA PHE A 17 -1.73 0.59 -9.68
C PHE A 17 -2.52 1.53 -10.58
N ALA A 18 -2.08 2.79 -10.70
CA ALA A 18 -2.73 3.77 -11.56
C ALA A 18 -2.74 3.32 -13.03
N ARG A 19 -1.59 2.85 -13.56
CA ARG A 19 -1.49 2.36 -14.95
C ARG A 19 -2.41 1.17 -15.22
N GLN A 20 -2.37 0.16 -14.35
CA GLN A 20 -3.19 -1.04 -14.56
C GLN A 20 -4.69 -0.80 -14.39
N LEU A 21 -5.07 0.14 -13.53
CA LEU A 21 -6.48 0.50 -13.35
C LEU A 21 -6.99 1.36 -14.52
N ALA A 22 -6.19 2.34 -14.98
CA ALA A 22 -6.51 3.12 -16.19
C ALA A 22 -6.65 2.22 -17.43
N ALA A 23 -5.74 1.25 -17.61
CA ALA A 23 -5.82 0.28 -18.71
C ALA A 23 -7.08 -0.61 -18.66
N LYS A 24 -7.75 -0.69 -17.50
CA LYS A 24 -9.04 -1.38 -17.33
C LYS A 24 -10.23 -0.42 -17.42
N GLY A 25 -10.01 0.84 -17.80
CA GLY A 25 -11.04 1.86 -17.97
C GLY A 25 -11.54 2.49 -16.67
N ALA A 26 -10.78 2.42 -15.56
CA ALA A 26 -11.14 3.10 -14.33
C ALA A 26 -10.72 4.57 -14.37
N ASP A 27 -11.60 5.47 -13.92
CA ASP A 27 -11.24 6.83 -13.61
C ASP A 27 -10.40 6.87 -12.32
N LEU A 28 -9.53 7.87 -12.17
CA LEU A 28 -8.54 7.88 -11.13
C LEU A 28 -8.54 9.18 -10.32
N VAL A 29 -8.29 9.06 -9.01
CA VAL A 29 -7.85 10.14 -8.12
C VAL A 29 -6.46 9.79 -7.63
N LEU A 30 -5.46 10.54 -8.07
CA LEU A 30 -4.05 10.32 -7.74
C LEU A 30 -3.62 11.24 -6.59
N VAL A 31 -3.21 10.64 -5.48
CA VAL A 31 -2.83 11.37 -4.26
C VAL A 31 -1.35 11.20 -3.98
N ALA A 32 -0.59 12.30 -3.90
CA ALA A 32 0.78 12.36 -3.39
C ALA A 32 1.16 13.81 -3.02
N ARG A 33 2.35 14.00 -2.41
CA ARG A 33 2.82 15.32 -1.97
C ARG A 33 3.18 16.25 -3.13
N GLY A 34 3.93 15.75 -4.10
CA GLY A 34 4.40 16.52 -5.25
C GLY A 34 3.45 16.44 -6.43
N THR A 35 3.09 17.57 -7.01
CA THR A 35 2.16 17.66 -8.14
C THR A 35 2.79 17.31 -9.48
N ASP A 36 4.07 17.60 -9.68
CA ASP A 36 4.70 17.46 -11.00
C ASP A 36 4.68 16.03 -11.52
N ALA A 37 5.13 15.07 -10.71
CA ALA A 37 5.10 13.66 -11.08
C ALA A 37 3.66 13.13 -11.25
N LEU A 38 2.71 13.63 -10.45
CA LEU A 38 1.28 13.27 -10.60
C LEU A 38 0.70 13.83 -11.90
N ASN A 39 1.02 15.08 -12.26
CA ASN A 39 0.53 15.71 -13.49
C ASN A 39 1.08 15.02 -14.74
N VAL A 40 2.36 14.64 -14.72
CA VAL A 40 2.97 13.84 -15.81
C VAL A 40 2.23 12.52 -15.97
N LEU A 41 2.10 11.76 -14.88
CA LEU A 41 1.37 10.48 -14.90
C LEU A 41 -0.10 10.65 -15.33
N ALA A 42 -0.78 11.67 -14.83
CA ALA A 42 -2.17 11.95 -15.20
C ALA A 42 -2.31 12.27 -16.69
N GLY A 43 -1.37 13.05 -17.26
CA GLY A 43 -1.32 13.33 -18.69
C GLY A 43 -1.14 12.07 -19.54
N GLU A 44 -0.18 11.22 -19.15
CA GLU A 44 0.05 9.92 -19.79
C GLU A 44 -1.22 9.05 -19.80
N LEU A 45 -1.86 8.90 -18.63
CA LEU A 45 -3.01 8.01 -18.48
C LEU A 45 -4.25 8.51 -19.23
N ARG A 46 -4.49 9.82 -19.21
CA ARG A 46 -5.58 10.42 -20.01
C ARG A 46 -5.37 10.19 -21.52
N THR A 47 -4.14 10.38 -21.99
CA THR A 47 -3.81 10.23 -23.41
C THR A 47 -3.86 8.78 -23.87
N GLN A 48 -3.34 7.85 -23.05
CA GLN A 48 -3.23 6.44 -23.43
C GLN A 48 -4.53 5.66 -23.29
N HIS A 49 -5.37 6.02 -22.31
CA HIS A 49 -6.53 5.21 -21.92
C HIS A 49 -7.86 5.95 -22.00
N GLY A 50 -7.87 7.28 -22.23
CA GLY A 50 -9.10 8.07 -22.33
C GLY A 50 -9.89 8.17 -21.01
N VAL A 51 -9.27 7.90 -19.86
CA VAL A 51 -9.91 7.96 -18.54
C VAL A 51 -9.81 9.35 -17.92
N ALA A 52 -10.75 9.70 -17.04
CA ALA A 52 -10.63 10.89 -16.22
C ALA A 52 -9.60 10.67 -15.09
N VAL A 53 -8.75 11.67 -14.86
CA VAL A 53 -7.74 11.61 -13.80
C VAL A 53 -7.76 12.92 -13.02
N GLU A 54 -8.11 12.85 -11.76
CA GLU A 54 -8.01 13.93 -10.78
C GLU A 54 -6.65 13.86 -10.08
N VAL A 55 -5.99 14.99 -9.87
CA VAL A 55 -4.75 15.10 -9.10
C VAL A 55 -5.04 15.82 -7.80
N LEU A 56 -4.79 15.17 -6.67
CA LEU A 56 -5.00 15.71 -5.33
C LEU A 56 -3.68 15.74 -4.57
N ALA A 57 -3.03 16.92 -4.49
CA ALA A 57 -1.83 17.10 -3.69
C ALA A 57 -2.15 16.99 -2.21
N ALA A 58 -1.51 16.04 -1.51
CA ALA A 58 -1.68 15.84 -0.07
C ALA A 58 -0.46 15.18 0.56
N ASP A 59 -0.04 15.71 1.72
CA ASP A 59 0.91 15.06 2.63
C ASP A 59 0.17 14.30 3.72
N LEU A 60 0.13 12.99 3.63
CA LEU A 60 -0.55 12.14 4.61
C LEU A 60 0.14 12.10 5.99
N GLY A 61 1.23 12.84 6.19
CA GLY A 61 1.78 13.18 7.49
C GLY A 61 1.10 14.39 8.15
N GLN A 62 0.21 15.10 7.44
CA GLN A 62 -0.52 16.28 7.91
C GLN A 62 -2.01 15.95 8.07
N GLU A 63 -2.58 16.24 9.24
CA GLU A 63 -3.98 15.91 9.55
C GLU A 63 -4.98 16.58 8.59
N SER A 64 -4.75 17.87 8.26
CA SER A 64 -5.60 18.62 7.33
C SER A 64 -5.66 17.98 5.96
N ASP A 65 -4.54 17.44 5.47
CA ASP A 65 -4.46 16.79 4.17
C ASP A 65 -5.14 15.43 4.19
N VAL A 66 -4.97 14.65 5.26
CA VAL A 66 -5.70 13.39 5.46
C VAL A 66 -7.21 13.64 5.48
N THR A 67 -7.66 14.71 6.14
CA THR A 67 -9.06 15.11 6.18
C THR A 67 -9.59 15.42 4.79
N ARG A 68 -8.88 16.22 3.99
CA ARG A 68 -9.28 16.52 2.58
C ARG A 68 -9.40 15.27 1.72
N VAL A 69 -8.47 14.32 1.87
CA VAL A 69 -8.54 13.04 1.12
C VAL A 69 -9.71 12.21 1.61
N ALA A 70 -9.99 12.17 2.92
CA ALA A 70 -11.15 11.48 3.49
C ALA A 70 -12.48 12.10 3.03
N GLU A 71 -12.57 13.42 2.94
CA GLU A 71 -13.73 14.14 2.38
C GLU A 71 -13.94 13.80 0.90
N ARG A 72 -12.85 13.74 0.11
CA ARG A 72 -12.94 13.31 -1.30
C ARG A 72 -13.45 11.87 -1.44
N ILE A 73 -13.06 10.97 -0.53
CA ILE A 73 -13.57 9.59 -0.50
C ILE A 73 -15.06 9.56 -0.13
N ALA A 74 -15.49 10.44 0.75
CA ALA A 74 -16.87 10.52 1.25
C ALA A 74 -17.83 11.25 0.28
N ASP A 75 -17.31 11.88 -0.78
CA ASP A 75 -18.14 12.61 -1.76
C ASP A 75 -19.07 11.67 -2.51
N ALA A 76 -20.36 11.73 -2.17
CA ALA A 76 -21.39 10.91 -2.80
C ALA A 76 -21.68 11.32 -4.26
N GLY A 77 -21.36 12.56 -4.64
CA GLY A 77 -21.52 13.05 -6.03
C GLY A 77 -20.50 12.44 -7.00
N HIS A 78 -19.32 12.07 -6.48
CA HIS A 78 -18.23 11.46 -7.25
C HIS A 78 -17.67 10.24 -6.52
N PRO A 79 -18.43 9.13 -6.46
CA PRO A 79 -18.13 7.99 -5.59
C PRO A 79 -16.83 7.29 -5.97
N ILE A 80 -16.08 6.88 -4.93
CA ILE A 80 -14.90 6.04 -5.06
C ILE A 80 -15.30 4.57 -4.90
N ASP A 81 -14.99 3.72 -5.88
CA ASP A 81 -15.29 2.28 -5.89
C ASP A 81 -14.12 1.43 -5.42
N LEU A 82 -12.89 1.96 -5.56
CA LEU A 82 -11.66 1.32 -5.11
C LEU A 82 -10.78 2.34 -4.40
N LEU A 83 -10.44 2.07 -3.15
CA LEU A 83 -9.41 2.80 -2.41
C LEU A 83 -8.12 1.96 -2.37
N VAL A 84 -6.98 2.54 -2.80
CA VAL A 84 -5.65 1.93 -2.67
C VAL A 84 -4.81 2.76 -1.70
N ASN A 85 -4.72 2.31 -0.46
CA ASN A 85 -3.81 2.83 0.55
C ASN A 85 -2.40 2.27 0.29
N ASN A 86 -1.60 3.01 -0.48
CA ASN A 86 -0.26 2.61 -0.86
C ASN A 86 0.82 3.56 -0.32
N ALA A 87 0.49 4.80 0.03
CA ALA A 87 1.47 5.75 0.55
C ALA A 87 2.27 5.17 1.73
N GLY A 88 3.57 5.39 1.69
CA GLY A 88 4.48 4.90 2.73
C GLY A 88 5.93 5.13 2.37
N PHE A 89 6.79 5.06 3.38
CA PHE A 89 8.24 5.18 3.27
C PHE A 89 8.91 4.29 4.32
N GLY A 90 10.18 4.04 4.16
CA GLY A 90 10.98 3.30 5.15
C GLY A 90 11.85 4.24 5.97
N LEU A 91 12.17 3.80 7.18
CA LEU A 91 13.17 4.41 8.05
C LEU A 91 14.33 3.43 8.27
N PRO A 92 15.50 3.88 8.71
CA PRO A 92 16.56 3.01 9.18
C PRO A 92 16.06 2.02 10.24
N LEU A 93 16.72 0.87 10.36
CA LEU A 93 16.26 -0.19 11.27
C LEU A 93 16.61 0.05 12.75
N GLN A 94 17.43 1.04 13.04
CA GLN A 94 17.90 1.36 14.39
C GLN A 94 16.96 2.39 15.03
N PHE A 95 15.85 1.89 15.59
CA PHE A 95 14.83 2.73 16.21
C PHE A 95 15.35 3.72 17.24
N ALA A 96 16.31 3.29 18.08
CA ALA A 96 16.85 4.14 19.14
C ALA A 96 17.71 5.31 18.62
N ASP A 97 18.19 5.22 17.38
CA ASP A 97 19.06 6.22 16.77
C ASP A 97 18.30 7.14 15.81
N ASN A 98 17.03 6.80 15.49
CA ASN A 98 16.17 7.65 14.67
C ASN A 98 15.63 8.84 15.48
N ASP A 99 15.39 9.95 14.81
CA ASP A 99 14.59 11.04 15.40
C ASP A 99 13.18 10.54 15.70
N ILE A 100 12.69 10.81 16.91
CA ILE A 100 11.36 10.38 17.35
C ILE A 100 10.25 10.98 16.47
N GLU A 101 10.42 12.19 15.94
CA GLU A 101 9.44 12.80 15.06
C GLU A 101 9.36 12.11 13.69
N ASP A 102 10.45 11.54 13.20
CA ASP A 102 10.44 10.70 11.99
C ASP A 102 9.68 9.39 12.24
N GLU A 103 9.86 8.75 13.40
CA GLU A 103 9.10 7.55 13.80
C GLU A 103 7.60 7.86 13.98
N VAL A 104 7.27 8.98 14.62
CA VAL A 104 5.87 9.45 14.77
C VAL A 104 5.26 9.75 13.39
N ARG A 105 5.99 10.43 12.51
CA ARG A 105 5.55 10.69 11.14
C ARG A 105 5.35 9.39 10.36
N HIS A 106 6.25 8.43 10.53
CA HIS A 106 6.15 7.11 9.93
C HIS A 106 4.85 6.41 10.39
N LEU A 107 4.55 6.42 11.69
CA LEU A 107 3.32 5.87 12.24
C LEU A 107 2.07 6.57 11.69
N ARG A 108 2.10 7.92 11.62
CA ARG A 108 0.99 8.71 11.04
C ARG A 108 0.66 8.29 9.62
N VAL A 109 1.67 8.20 8.75
CA VAL A 109 1.44 7.85 7.34
C VAL A 109 1.00 6.40 7.17
N HIS A 110 1.67 5.45 7.87
CA HIS A 110 1.43 4.03 7.65
C HIS A 110 0.19 3.48 8.38
N VAL A 111 -0.17 4.05 9.52
CA VAL A 111 -1.25 3.56 10.37
C VAL A 111 -2.40 4.55 10.43
N GLU A 112 -2.17 5.75 10.97
CA GLU A 112 -3.25 6.71 11.23
C GLU A 112 -3.95 7.15 9.94
N ALA A 113 -3.20 7.61 8.94
CA ALA A 113 -3.79 8.03 7.66
C ALA A 113 -4.53 6.87 7.00
N SER A 114 -3.92 5.69 6.92
CA SER A 114 -4.58 4.50 6.36
C SER A 114 -5.87 4.16 7.09
N MET A 115 -5.89 4.25 8.43
CA MET A 115 -7.08 4.01 9.25
C MET A 115 -8.19 5.02 8.96
N ARG A 116 -7.86 6.33 8.92
CA ARG A 116 -8.83 7.40 8.63
C ARG A 116 -9.43 7.24 7.22
N LEU A 117 -8.60 6.95 6.21
CA LEU A 117 -9.06 6.75 4.84
C LEU A 117 -9.88 5.46 4.69
N MET A 118 -9.51 4.37 5.37
CA MET A 118 -10.34 3.16 5.42
C MET A 118 -11.70 3.42 6.07
N HIS A 119 -11.73 4.19 7.16
CA HIS A 119 -12.97 4.55 7.82
C HIS A 119 -13.90 5.33 6.87
N ALA A 120 -13.39 6.33 6.16
CA ALA A 120 -14.15 7.07 5.15
C ALA A 120 -14.63 6.14 4.02
N GLY A 121 -13.72 5.30 3.50
CA GLY A 121 -14.01 4.37 2.42
C GLY A 121 -15.07 3.33 2.78
N ILE A 122 -14.95 2.69 3.96
CA ILE A 122 -15.95 1.72 4.42
C ILE A 122 -17.33 2.38 4.53
N ARG A 123 -17.40 3.57 5.15
CA ARG A 123 -18.68 4.29 5.28
C ARG A 123 -19.30 4.65 3.94
N ALA A 124 -18.49 5.12 3.00
CA ALA A 124 -18.96 5.51 1.66
C ALA A 124 -19.38 4.31 0.80
N MET A 125 -18.78 3.15 1.02
CA MET A 125 -18.98 1.95 0.20
C MET A 125 -20.06 0.99 0.74
N ARG A 126 -20.38 1.06 2.03
CA ARG A 126 -21.39 0.18 2.66
C ARG A 126 -22.73 0.25 1.93
N GLY A 127 -23.32 -0.91 1.63
CA GLY A 127 -24.59 -1.03 0.91
C GLY A 127 -24.52 -0.75 -0.59
N ARG A 128 -23.49 0.00 -1.06
CA ARG A 128 -23.25 0.27 -2.49
C ARG A 128 -22.27 -0.75 -3.09
N GLY A 129 -21.44 -1.30 -2.27
CA GLY A 129 -20.30 -2.14 -2.66
C GLY A 129 -19.04 -1.32 -2.93
N GLY A 130 -17.89 -1.95 -2.76
CA GLY A 130 -16.59 -1.34 -3.02
C GLY A 130 -15.43 -2.19 -2.52
N ARG A 131 -14.22 -1.73 -2.82
CA ARG A 131 -12.99 -2.44 -2.47
C ARG A 131 -11.97 -1.51 -1.85
N ILE A 132 -11.25 -2.04 -0.87
CA ILE A 132 -10.11 -1.35 -0.26
C ILE A 132 -8.89 -2.27 -0.36
N ILE A 133 -7.81 -1.75 -0.94
CA ILE A 133 -6.51 -2.40 -1.00
C ILE A 133 -5.56 -1.64 -0.10
N ASN A 134 -4.96 -2.32 0.86
CA ASN A 134 -3.91 -1.80 1.71
C ASN A 134 -2.57 -2.41 1.30
N VAL A 135 -1.63 -1.60 0.83
CA VAL A 135 -0.28 -2.08 0.50
C VAL A 135 0.51 -2.26 1.79
N ALA A 136 0.49 -3.50 2.28
CA ALA A 136 1.27 -3.94 3.42
C ALA A 136 2.69 -4.36 2.99
N SER A 137 3.21 -5.45 3.52
CA SER A 137 4.50 -6.06 3.15
C SER A 137 4.62 -7.45 3.78
N VAL A 138 5.41 -8.34 3.19
CA VAL A 138 5.84 -9.58 3.87
C VAL A 138 6.61 -9.29 5.16
N ALA A 139 7.21 -8.11 5.30
CA ALA A 139 7.83 -7.66 6.54
C ALA A 139 6.85 -7.61 7.72
N GLY A 140 5.56 -7.44 7.47
CA GLY A 140 4.52 -7.45 8.50
C GLY A 140 4.28 -8.83 9.15
N PHE A 141 4.86 -9.90 8.61
CA PHE A 141 4.83 -11.22 9.23
C PHE A 141 6.07 -11.50 10.11
N ILE A 142 7.01 -10.56 10.19
CA ILE A 142 8.28 -10.70 10.91
C ILE A 142 8.46 -9.47 11.81
N SER A 143 8.69 -9.68 13.12
CA SER A 143 8.94 -8.59 14.06
C SER A 143 10.40 -8.11 13.92
N ARG A 144 10.64 -7.03 13.14
CA ARG A 144 11.98 -6.56 12.81
C ARG A 144 12.23 -5.06 13.05
N SER A 145 11.20 -4.23 12.88
CA SER A 145 11.30 -2.76 12.94
C SER A 145 9.92 -2.14 13.16
N THR A 146 9.87 -0.83 13.39
CA THR A 146 8.61 -0.05 13.40
C THR A 146 7.85 -0.20 12.09
N TYR A 147 8.55 -0.23 10.95
CA TYR A 147 7.93 -0.54 9.65
C TYR A 147 7.21 -1.90 9.68
N SER A 148 7.86 -2.95 10.20
CA SER A 148 7.26 -4.28 10.34
C SER A 148 6.02 -4.24 11.25
N ALA A 149 6.06 -3.50 12.35
CA ALA A 149 4.94 -3.34 13.27
C ALA A 149 3.75 -2.64 12.59
N CYS A 150 3.98 -1.55 11.86
CA CYS A 150 2.95 -0.85 11.10
C CYS A 150 2.32 -1.76 10.03
N LYS A 151 3.14 -2.53 9.31
CA LYS A 151 2.64 -3.44 8.27
C LYS A 151 1.91 -4.65 8.87
N SER A 152 2.30 -5.12 10.05
CA SER A 152 1.58 -6.15 10.81
C SER A 152 0.19 -5.65 11.24
N TRP A 153 0.12 -4.42 11.77
CA TRP A 153 -1.15 -3.78 12.11
C TRP A 153 -2.08 -3.73 10.88
N LEU A 154 -1.56 -3.27 9.75
CA LEU A 154 -2.34 -3.12 8.51
C LEU A 154 -2.87 -4.46 8.00
N ILE A 155 -2.08 -5.55 8.11
CA ILE A 155 -2.52 -6.91 7.78
C ILE A 155 -3.64 -7.38 8.71
N GLY A 156 -3.45 -7.21 10.03
CA GLY A 156 -4.42 -7.60 11.05
C GLY A 156 -5.75 -6.86 10.87
N PHE A 157 -5.67 -5.54 10.71
CA PHE A 157 -6.84 -4.70 10.48
C PHE A 157 -7.58 -5.08 9.19
N SER A 158 -6.85 -5.30 8.09
CA SER A 158 -7.47 -5.69 6.81
C SER A 158 -8.21 -7.02 6.90
N ARG A 159 -7.68 -8.01 7.62
CA ARG A 159 -8.34 -9.29 7.85
C ARG A 159 -9.64 -9.12 8.62
N TRP A 160 -9.57 -8.38 9.73
CA TRP A 160 -10.76 -8.11 10.54
C TRP A 160 -11.80 -7.33 9.73
N ALA A 161 -11.42 -6.23 9.09
CA ALA A 161 -12.34 -5.41 8.33
C ALA A 161 -12.96 -6.17 7.14
N ASN A 162 -12.20 -7.04 6.46
CA ASN A 162 -12.76 -7.89 5.41
C ASN A 162 -13.82 -8.87 5.96
N ALA A 163 -13.56 -9.50 7.10
CA ALA A 163 -14.52 -10.40 7.73
C ALA A 163 -15.79 -9.67 8.18
N GLU A 164 -15.63 -8.47 8.74
CA GLU A 164 -16.73 -7.66 9.27
C GLU A 164 -17.62 -7.08 8.17
N TYR A 165 -17.01 -6.44 7.15
CA TYR A 165 -17.74 -5.63 6.18
C TYR A 165 -18.01 -6.31 4.83
N SER A 166 -17.56 -7.54 4.61
CA SER A 166 -17.83 -8.26 3.34
C SER A 166 -19.32 -8.49 3.11
N ARG A 167 -20.09 -8.69 4.18
CA ARG A 167 -21.56 -8.83 4.11
C ARG A 167 -22.26 -7.52 3.72
N ASP A 168 -21.64 -6.40 4.00
CA ASP A 168 -22.10 -5.06 3.60
C ASP A 168 -21.63 -4.67 2.18
N GLY A 169 -21.02 -5.61 1.45
CA GLY A 169 -20.50 -5.40 0.09
C GLY A 169 -19.11 -4.77 0.02
N VAL A 170 -18.40 -4.56 1.15
CA VAL A 170 -17.06 -3.97 1.17
C VAL A 170 -16.00 -5.03 1.40
N SER A 171 -15.10 -5.22 0.45
CA SER A 171 -13.94 -6.10 0.63
C SER A 171 -12.67 -5.31 0.96
N VAL A 172 -11.87 -5.83 1.90
CA VAL A 172 -10.62 -5.20 2.32
C VAL A 172 -9.47 -6.20 2.18
N THR A 173 -8.48 -5.87 1.36
CA THR A 173 -7.35 -6.75 1.03
C THR A 173 -6.03 -6.11 1.44
N ALA A 174 -5.24 -6.78 2.27
CA ALA A 174 -3.83 -6.46 2.48
C ALA A 174 -3.00 -7.12 1.38
N VAL A 175 -2.43 -6.33 0.47
CA VAL A 175 -1.41 -6.80 -0.48
C VAL A 175 -0.06 -6.72 0.21
N CYS A 176 0.63 -7.86 0.29
CA CYS A 176 1.88 -8.03 1.03
C CYS A 176 3.04 -8.36 0.06
N PRO A 177 3.62 -7.38 -0.63
CA PRO A 177 4.75 -7.60 -1.50
C PRO A 177 6.00 -8.04 -0.72
N GLY A 178 6.87 -8.80 -1.40
CA GLY A 178 8.27 -8.93 -1.02
C GLY A 178 9.11 -7.77 -1.55
N PHE A 179 10.42 -7.99 -1.67
CA PHE A 179 11.31 -7.03 -2.32
C PHE A 179 10.83 -6.80 -3.76
N THR A 180 10.60 -5.55 -4.10
CA THR A 180 10.03 -5.16 -5.41
C THR A 180 10.86 -4.04 -6.00
N HIS A 181 11.21 -4.15 -7.28
CA HIS A 181 11.94 -3.13 -8.01
C HIS A 181 11.12 -1.84 -8.09
N THR A 182 11.41 -0.91 -7.18
CA THR A 182 10.79 0.42 -7.09
C THR A 182 11.80 1.41 -6.48
N SER A 183 11.48 2.70 -6.51
CA SER A 183 12.28 3.72 -5.82
C SER A 183 12.17 3.67 -4.29
N PHE A 184 11.48 2.69 -3.70
CA PHE A 184 11.27 2.61 -2.25
C PHE A 184 12.58 2.42 -1.49
N HIS A 185 13.43 1.48 -1.90
CA HIS A 185 14.70 1.18 -1.25
C HIS A 185 15.72 2.31 -1.43
N ALA A 186 15.75 2.95 -2.60
CA ALA A 186 16.60 4.11 -2.83
C ALA A 186 16.26 5.29 -1.91
N ARG A 187 14.98 5.48 -1.57
CA ARG A 187 14.55 6.51 -0.61
C ARG A 187 14.93 6.20 0.85
N MET A 188 15.28 4.95 1.16
CA MET A 188 15.85 4.53 2.45
C MET A 188 17.37 4.70 2.52
N GLY A 189 17.99 5.29 1.50
CA GLY A 189 19.44 5.43 1.41
C GLY A 189 20.18 4.15 0.98
N LEU A 190 19.45 3.11 0.56
CA LEU A 190 20.06 1.88 0.06
C LEU A 190 20.39 2.05 -1.43
N SER A 191 21.67 1.93 -1.77
CA SER A 191 22.11 1.98 -3.17
C SER A 191 21.61 0.76 -3.94
N PRO A 192 21.15 0.92 -5.19
CA PRO A 192 20.75 -0.20 -6.04
C PRO A 192 21.87 -1.25 -6.15
N GLY A 193 21.54 -2.50 -5.89
CA GLY A 193 22.49 -3.63 -5.90
C GLY A 193 23.24 -3.86 -4.59
N HIS A 194 23.09 -3.00 -3.60
CA HIS A 194 23.72 -3.13 -2.26
C HIS A 194 22.69 -3.41 -1.15
N GLU A 195 21.46 -3.76 -1.51
CA GLU A 195 20.39 -4.07 -0.55
C GLU A 195 20.56 -5.42 0.17
N GLY A 196 21.62 -6.17 -0.13
CA GLY A 196 21.91 -7.48 0.48
C GLY A 196 20.87 -8.57 0.15
N VAL A 197 20.04 -8.35 -0.89
CA VAL A 197 18.95 -9.23 -1.28
C VAL A 197 19.31 -9.97 -2.57
N PRO A 198 19.28 -11.33 -2.59
CA PRO A 198 19.56 -12.10 -3.80
C PRO A 198 18.61 -11.73 -4.95
N GLY A 199 19.15 -11.62 -6.18
CA GLY A 199 18.39 -11.25 -7.37
C GLY A 199 17.06 -12.01 -7.55
N PRO A 200 17.00 -13.36 -7.36
CA PRO A 200 15.74 -14.11 -7.46
C PRO A 200 14.65 -13.70 -6.45
N MET A 201 14.98 -12.96 -5.40
CA MET A 201 13.99 -12.48 -4.41
C MET A 201 13.29 -11.19 -4.86
N TRP A 202 13.81 -10.52 -5.87
CA TRP A 202 13.20 -9.31 -6.39
C TRP A 202 11.99 -9.62 -7.27
N LEU A 203 10.94 -8.84 -7.10
CA LEU A 203 9.70 -8.93 -7.86
C LEU A 203 9.56 -7.74 -8.80
N ASP A 204 8.89 -7.97 -9.92
CA ASP A 204 8.44 -6.91 -10.80
C ASP A 204 7.18 -6.23 -10.23
N ALA A 205 7.12 -4.89 -10.30
CA ALA A 205 6.00 -4.11 -9.78
C ALA A 205 4.68 -4.43 -10.51
N ALA A 206 4.74 -4.67 -11.83
CA ALA A 206 3.56 -4.99 -12.61
C ALA A 206 2.97 -6.35 -12.20
N ASP A 207 3.81 -7.35 -11.92
CA ASP A 207 3.36 -8.65 -11.44
C ASP A 207 2.73 -8.57 -10.05
N VAL A 208 3.35 -7.81 -9.15
CA VAL A 208 2.84 -7.58 -7.80
C VAL A 208 1.45 -6.94 -7.84
N VAL A 209 1.29 -5.87 -8.61
CA VAL A 209 0.02 -5.16 -8.73
C VAL A 209 -1.04 -6.04 -9.39
N ARG A 210 -0.69 -6.73 -10.48
CA ARG A 210 -1.62 -7.62 -11.19
C ARG A 210 -2.16 -8.72 -10.27
N GLU A 211 -1.30 -9.38 -9.49
CA GLU A 211 -1.72 -10.40 -8.53
C GLU A 211 -2.54 -9.80 -7.40
N GLY A 212 -2.14 -8.64 -6.87
CA GLY A 212 -2.86 -7.91 -5.83
C GLY A 212 -4.29 -7.52 -6.26
N LEU A 213 -4.44 -6.94 -7.44
CA LEU A 213 -5.75 -6.58 -8.01
C LEU A 213 -6.63 -7.82 -8.24
N ARG A 214 -6.04 -8.91 -8.76
CA ARG A 214 -6.77 -10.18 -8.97
C ARG A 214 -7.28 -10.77 -7.66
N ASP A 215 -6.45 -10.78 -6.62
CA ASP A 215 -6.82 -11.34 -5.32
C ASP A 215 -7.85 -10.45 -4.60
N ALA A 216 -7.72 -9.11 -4.70
CA ALA A 216 -8.72 -8.16 -4.20
C ALA A 216 -10.08 -8.33 -4.91
N ALA A 217 -10.08 -8.53 -6.22
CA ALA A 217 -11.31 -8.79 -6.99
C ALA A 217 -12.02 -10.10 -6.56
N ARG A 218 -11.28 -11.03 -5.94
CA ARG A 218 -11.81 -12.29 -5.38
C ARG A 218 -12.21 -12.18 -3.91
N GLY A 219 -12.14 -10.99 -3.32
CA GLY A 219 -12.48 -10.75 -1.91
C GLY A 219 -11.51 -11.36 -0.90
N LYS A 220 -10.27 -11.69 -1.29
CA LYS A 220 -9.27 -12.21 -0.35
C LYS A 220 -8.84 -11.13 0.64
N SER A 221 -8.82 -11.44 1.92
CA SER A 221 -8.34 -10.52 2.95
C SER A 221 -6.84 -10.29 2.94
N VAL A 222 -6.05 -11.23 2.38
CA VAL A 222 -4.59 -11.13 2.24
C VAL A 222 -4.15 -11.67 0.89
N SER A 223 -3.35 -10.90 0.17
CA SER A 223 -2.64 -11.29 -1.05
C SER A 223 -1.14 -11.23 -0.80
N ILE A 224 -0.44 -12.32 -1.07
CA ILE A 224 1.03 -12.37 -1.04
C ILE A 224 1.48 -12.66 -2.47
N PRO A 225 1.86 -11.64 -3.25
CA PRO A 225 2.34 -11.83 -4.60
C PRO A 225 3.61 -12.71 -4.61
N SER A 226 3.65 -13.68 -5.56
CA SER A 226 4.72 -14.68 -5.70
C SER A 226 4.60 -15.89 -4.78
N LEU A 227 4.74 -17.08 -5.39
CA LEU A 227 4.73 -18.36 -4.67
C LEU A 227 5.89 -18.48 -3.67
N ARG A 228 7.07 -17.93 -4.01
CA ARG A 228 8.25 -17.94 -3.12
C ARG A 228 7.94 -17.25 -1.79
N TYR A 229 7.32 -16.07 -1.83
CA TYR A 229 6.96 -15.34 -0.61
C TYR A 229 5.80 -15.99 0.14
N LYS A 230 4.86 -16.66 -0.53
CA LYS A 230 3.83 -17.49 0.13
C LYS A 230 4.48 -18.59 0.97
N VAL A 231 5.47 -19.29 0.41
CA VAL A 231 6.22 -20.34 1.11
C VAL A 231 7.00 -19.76 2.30
N ILE A 232 7.74 -18.67 2.09
CA ILE A 232 8.51 -18.01 3.16
C ILE A 232 7.59 -17.59 4.32
N VAL A 233 6.47 -16.95 4.03
CA VAL A 233 5.51 -16.52 5.06
C VAL A 233 4.85 -17.74 5.72
N ALA A 234 4.55 -18.81 5.00
CA ALA A 234 4.01 -20.03 5.62
C ALA A 234 5.02 -20.66 6.59
N LEU A 235 6.28 -20.75 6.19
CA LEU A 235 7.35 -21.28 7.05
C LEU A 235 7.60 -20.38 8.27
N SER A 236 7.59 -19.05 8.12
CA SER A 236 7.80 -18.13 9.24
C SER A 236 6.74 -18.23 10.35
N ARG A 237 5.56 -18.77 10.04
CA ARG A 237 4.49 -18.98 11.03
C ARG A 237 4.66 -20.27 11.86
N VAL A 238 5.42 -21.23 11.34
CA VAL A 238 5.64 -22.54 11.99
C VAL A 238 6.96 -22.55 12.77
N LEU A 239 7.92 -21.71 12.36
CA LEU A 239 9.21 -21.63 13.02
C LEU A 239 9.14 -20.84 14.34
N PRO A 240 9.84 -21.28 15.41
CA PRO A 240 9.95 -20.52 16.65
C PRO A 240 10.50 -19.11 16.42
N SER A 241 10.00 -18.15 17.18
CA SER A 241 10.38 -16.73 17.06
C SER A 241 11.89 -16.48 17.26
N SER A 242 12.57 -17.34 18.02
CA SER A 242 14.02 -17.31 18.21
C SER A 242 14.81 -17.56 16.93
N LEU A 243 14.34 -18.45 16.05
CA LEU A 243 14.98 -18.75 14.76
C LEU A 243 14.71 -17.64 13.73
N THR A 244 13.49 -17.09 13.70
CA THR A 244 13.15 -15.97 12.82
C THR A 244 13.89 -14.68 13.21
N ALA A 245 14.12 -14.43 14.48
CA ALA A 245 14.92 -13.30 14.98
C ALA A 245 16.42 -13.43 14.59
N GLY A 246 16.97 -14.65 14.58
CA GLY A 246 18.35 -14.90 14.17
C GLY A 246 18.60 -14.61 12.68
N VAL A 247 17.68 -15.00 11.81
CA VAL A 247 17.73 -14.70 10.36
C VAL A 247 17.56 -13.19 10.12
N ALA A 248 16.67 -12.54 10.88
CA ALA A 248 16.43 -11.11 10.79
C ALA A 248 17.65 -10.24 11.20
N ARG A 249 18.52 -10.74 12.10
CA ARG A 249 19.76 -10.05 12.51
C ARG A 249 20.88 -10.12 11.47
N ARG A 250 20.98 -11.21 10.69
CA ARG A 250 22.05 -11.42 9.70
C ARG A 250 21.90 -10.59 8.42
N GLY A 251 20.73 -10.04 8.13
CA GLY A 251 20.48 -9.14 6.99
C GLY A 251 20.53 -7.65 7.36
N ARG A 252 21.25 -7.29 8.44
CA ARG A 252 21.55 -5.92 8.81
C ARG A 252 22.98 -5.61 8.37
N VAL A 253 23.13 -4.95 7.24
CA VAL A 253 24.33 -4.17 6.89
C VAL A 253 23.84 -2.76 6.63
#